data_a5a19de773170a397b6c2156e517c405
#
_entry.id   a5a19de773170a397b6c2156e517c405
#
_cell.length_a   1.000
_cell.length_b   1.000
_cell.length_c   1.000
_cell.angle_alpha   90.00
_cell.angle_beta   90.00
_cell.angle_gamma   90.00
#
_symmetry.space_group_name_H-M   'P 1'
#
loop_
_entity.id
_entity.type
_entity.pdbx_description
1 polymer ?
#
loop_
_entity_poly.entity_id
_entity_poly.type
_entity_poly.pdbx_seq_one_letter_code
_entity_poly.pdbx_strand_id
1 'polypeptide(L)'
;MKMRVILDSDDVLFPCNEVAVDHLNKAEGTAYTLNDIKRWGFLGNKLDKRLSYFKDPSFIRNLQPYWNAQMFVAELAKMAEIFVATSVDPFCAGERVNSIIRHFPEINPENILIGNRKDLLQADVLLDDGVHNLTHSQAKYPVLYRRPWNEDTTGVLAVSNYYEFLQFVRMIQNKEETAAKPKIVAIVGPSGSGKTEVLSELGNHYGFIPVRTYTTRQPDIRHAKNYHFINKEEFEEMTNTFFETSTYAGEWFGLNANDIYQIINAGKIAVLMLDVNGAIALKRVFGKECLTVYLKRNKRDCIWSILSRNLSLEETVSRIDSLDAEMKNEEFCDICIENNRVSNVIAKIKEETL
;
A
#
# COMPACT_ATOMS: atom_id res chain seq x y z
N MET A 1 -15.88 -17.19 11.69
CA MET A 1 -14.76 -18.01 11.15
C MET A 1 -13.50 -17.20 11.39
N LYS A 2 -12.39 -17.80 11.83
CA LYS A 2 -11.15 -17.04 12.05
C LYS A 2 -10.64 -16.53 10.70
N MET A 3 -10.10 -15.31 10.65
CA MET A 3 -9.51 -14.72 9.44
C MET A 3 -8.38 -15.61 8.91
N ARG A 4 -8.32 -15.85 7.61
CA ARG A 4 -7.27 -16.65 6.96
C ARG A 4 -6.22 -15.71 6.36
N VAL A 5 -4.97 -15.84 6.83
CA VAL A 5 -3.83 -15.08 6.36
C VAL A 5 -2.82 -16.01 5.72
N ILE A 6 -2.46 -15.76 4.48
CA ILE A 6 -1.38 -16.44 3.79
C ILE A 6 -0.12 -15.57 3.86
N LEU A 7 0.98 -16.16 4.26
CA LEU A 7 2.32 -15.55 4.24
C LEU A 7 3.18 -16.22 3.19
N ASP A 8 3.94 -15.44 2.43
CA ASP A 8 5.09 -16.00 1.71
C ASP A 8 6.22 -16.34 2.68
N SER A 9 7.12 -17.20 2.26
CA SER A 9 8.28 -17.64 3.05
C SER A 9 9.52 -16.82 2.74
N ASP A 10 9.91 -16.79 1.45
CA ASP A 10 11.17 -16.23 1.02
C ASP A 10 11.10 -14.70 1.04
N ASP A 11 12.08 -14.07 1.67
CA ASP A 11 12.17 -12.62 1.85
C ASP A 11 10.97 -11.95 2.54
N VAL A 12 10.03 -12.77 3.05
CA VAL A 12 8.97 -12.37 3.98
C VAL A 12 9.26 -12.91 5.38
N LEU A 13 9.48 -14.21 5.55
CA LEU A 13 9.82 -14.83 6.84
C LEU A 13 11.31 -15.14 6.96
N PHE A 14 11.96 -15.52 5.87
CA PHE A 14 13.38 -15.88 5.82
C PHE A 14 14.14 -14.94 4.87
N PRO A 15 15.36 -14.48 5.24
CA PRO A 15 16.17 -13.55 4.44
C PRO A 15 16.91 -14.27 3.30
N CYS A 16 16.15 -14.88 2.37
CA CYS A 16 16.71 -15.77 1.36
C CYS A 16 17.67 -15.06 0.41
N ASN A 17 17.27 -13.94 -0.16
CA ASN A 17 18.14 -13.16 -1.05
C ASN A 17 19.33 -12.54 -0.31
N GLU A 18 19.14 -12.04 0.91
CA GLU A 18 20.21 -11.44 1.70
C GLU A 18 21.32 -12.46 1.99
N VAL A 19 20.95 -13.65 2.49
CA VAL A 19 21.90 -14.72 2.79
C VAL A 19 22.53 -15.29 1.51
N ALA A 20 21.78 -15.40 0.41
CA ALA A 20 22.31 -15.87 -0.87
C ALA A 20 23.32 -14.87 -1.47
N VAL A 21 23.09 -13.56 -1.33
CA VAL A 21 24.06 -12.53 -1.72
C VAL A 21 25.33 -12.61 -0.89
N ASP A 22 25.21 -12.82 0.42
CA ASP A 22 26.35 -13.01 1.32
C ASP A 22 27.20 -14.23 0.94
N HIS A 23 26.55 -15.35 0.62
CA HIS A 23 27.25 -16.56 0.16
C HIS A 23 27.95 -16.31 -1.18
N LEU A 24 27.29 -15.63 -2.12
CA LEU A 24 27.88 -15.26 -3.41
C LEU A 24 29.11 -14.37 -3.22
N ASN A 25 29.01 -13.35 -2.38
CA ASN A 25 30.11 -12.43 -2.10
C ASN A 25 31.35 -13.17 -1.54
N LYS A 26 31.11 -14.10 -0.60
CA LYS A 26 32.17 -14.92 -0.04
C LYS A 26 32.82 -15.87 -1.07
N ALA A 27 31.99 -16.44 -1.97
CA ALA A 27 32.47 -17.38 -2.98
C ALA A 27 33.20 -16.72 -4.15
N GLU A 28 32.77 -15.54 -4.55
CA GLU A 28 33.25 -14.84 -5.77
C GLU A 28 34.14 -13.61 -5.46
N GLY A 29 34.33 -13.25 -4.19
CA GLY A 29 35.08 -12.05 -3.80
C GLY A 29 34.41 -10.75 -4.24
N THR A 30 33.07 -10.71 -4.27
CA THR A 30 32.27 -9.54 -4.64
C THR A 30 31.75 -8.81 -3.40
N ALA A 31 31.12 -7.63 -3.59
CA ALA A 31 30.58 -6.80 -2.52
C ALA A 31 29.14 -6.34 -2.84
N TYR A 32 28.34 -7.21 -3.41
CA TYR A 32 26.94 -6.93 -3.67
C TYR A 32 26.15 -6.77 -2.37
N THR A 33 25.11 -5.94 -2.44
CA THR A 33 24.13 -5.73 -1.38
C THR A 33 22.75 -6.17 -1.84
N LEU A 34 21.80 -6.25 -0.92
CA LEU A 34 20.41 -6.52 -1.27
C LEU A 34 19.84 -5.46 -2.23
N ASN A 35 20.31 -4.20 -2.10
CA ASN A 35 19.88 -3.07 -2.95
C ASN A 35 20.34 -3.19 -4.41
N ASP A 36 21.27 -4.09 -4.73
CA ASP A 36 21.66 -4.36 -6.12
C ASP A 36 20.64 -5.24 -6.85
N ILE A 37 19.69 -5.84 -6.13
CA ILE A 37 18.58 -6.59 -6.70
C ILE A 37 17.45 -5.61 -7.03
N LYS A 38 17.45 -5.07 -8.26
CA LYS A 38 16.52 -4.02 -8.69
C LYS A 38 15.19 -4.52 -9.29
N ARG A 39 15.05 -5.83 -9.50
CA ARG A 39 13.82 -6.44 -10.01
C ARG A 39 13.73 -7.90 -9.60
N TRP A 40 12.53 -8.42 -9.60
CA TRP A 40 12.27 -9.83 -9.35
C TRP A 40 12.96 -10.75 -10.38
N GLY A 41 13.50 -11.86 -9.92
CA GLY A 41 14.07 -12.91 -10.77
C GLY A 41 15.46 -12.59 -11.32
N PHE A 42 15.63 -12.84 -12.62
CA PHE A 42 16.92 -12.68 -13.29
C PHE A 42 17.22 -11.21 -13.62
N LEU A 43 18.46 -10.79 -13.30
CA LEU A 43 18.95 -9.45 -13.58
C LEU A 43 19.76 -9.39 -14.89
N GLY A 44 20.26 -10.54 -15.38
CA GLY A 44 21.14 -10.65 -16.53
C GLY A 44 22.61 -10.35 -16.22
N ASN A 45 23.03 -10.53 -14.98
CA ASN A 45 24.40 -10.26 -14.53
C ASN A 45 24.91 -11.33 -13.54
N LYS A 46 26.14 -11.13 -12.99
CA LYS A 46 26.76 -12.08 -12.08
C LYS A 46 25.96 -12.32 -10.78
N LEU A 47 25.18 -11.35 -10.35
CA LEU A 47 24.36 -11.46 -9.14
C LEU A 47 23.29 -12.57 -9.28
N ASP A 48 22.96 -12.98 -10.50
CA ASP A 48 22.00 -14.07 -10.74
C ASP A 48 22.49 -15.42 -10.24
N LYS A 49 23.80 -15.58 -10.03
CA LYS A 49 24.38 -16.81 -9.41
C LYS A 49 23.81 -17.06 -8.01
N ARG A 50 23.32 -16.00 -7.30
CA ARG A 50 22.65 -16.16 -6.02
C ARG A 50 21.47 -17.14 -6.08
N LEU A 51 20.78 -17.21 -7.22
CA LEU A 51 19.60 -18.06 -7.41
C LEU A 51 19.92 -19.56 -7.35
N SER A 52 21.20 -19.96 -7.52
CA SER A 52 21.61 -21.36 -7.37
C SER A 52 21.47 -21.85 -5.93
N TYR A 53 21.64 -20.97 -4.95
CA TYR A 53 21.50 -21.32 -3.52
C TYR A 53 20.06 -21.73 -3.16
N PHE A 54 19.06 -21.19 -3.85
CA PHE A 54 17.65 -21.55 -3.63
C PHE A 54 17.32 -23.00 -4.04
N LYS A 55 18.24 -23.66 -4.76
CA LYS A 55 18.14 -25.07 -5.17
C LYS A 55 18.98 -26.00 -4.29
N ASP A 56 19.65 -25.48 -3.28
CA ASP A 56 20.48 -26.26 -2.35
C ASP A 56 19.69 -26.56 -1.06
N PRO A 57 19.35 -27.83 -0.79
CA PRO A 57 18.66 -28.20 0.45
C PRO A 57 19.43 -27.80 1.72
N SER A 58 20.78 -27.79 1.67
CA SER A 58 21.58 -27.38 2.83
C SER A 58 21.48 -25.89 3.11
N PHE A 59 21.38 -25.07 2.08
CA PHE A 59 21.13 -23.65 2.21
C PHE A 59 19.79 -23.41 2.90
N ILE A 60 18.70 -24.03 2.39
CA ILE A 60 17.34 -23.88 2.96
C ILE A 60 17.30 -24.36 4.42
N ARG A 61 17.93 -25.49 4.73
CA ARG A 61 18.00 -26.05 6.10
C ARG A 61 18.62 -25.11 7.11
N ASN A 62 19.66 -24.37 6.70
CA ASN A 62 20.48 -23.53 7.57
C ASN A 62 19.98 -22.09 7.67
N LEU A 63 19.01 -21.68 6.83
CA LEU A 63 18.41 -20.37 6.91
C LEU A 63 17.78 -20.14 8.29
N GLN A 64 18.11 -19.00 8.88
CA GLN A 64 17.42 -18.52 10.07
C GLN A 64 16.36 -17.51 9.66
N PRO A 65 15.21 -17.44 10.32
CA PRO A 65 14.20 -16.43 10.03
C PRO A 65 14.73 -15.04 10.35
N TYR A 66 14.07 -14.01 9.82
CA TYR A 66 14.33 -12.65 10.29
C TYR A 66 14.19 -12.58 11.81
N TRP A 67 15.01 -11.76 12.46
CA TRP A 67 15.14 -11.70 13.93
C TRP A 67 13.82 -11.50 14.69
N ASN A 68 12.83 -10.88 14.06
CA ASN A 68 11.52 -10.58 14.64
C ASN A 68 10.37 -11.41 14.01
N ALA A 69 10.66 -12.31 13.07
CA ALA A 69 9.62 -13.08 12.36
C ALA A 69 8.87 -14.03 13.29
N GLN A 70 9.54 -14.64 14.26
CA GLN A 70 8.89 -15.54 15.23
C GLN A 70 7.87 -14.80 16.09
N MET A 71 8.24 -13.61 16.60
CA MET A 71 7.35 -12.78 17.39
C MET A 71 6.18 -12.27 16.54
N PHE A 72 6.43 -11.92 15.29
CA PHE A 72 5.39 -11.53 14.33
C PHE A 72 4.36 -12.64 14.12
N VAL A 73 4.82 -13.87 13.84
CA VAL A 73 3.94 -15.02 13.61
C VAL A 73 3.14 -15.35 14.88
N ALA A 74 3.76 -15.32 16.06
CA ALA A 74 3.09 -15.54 17.33
C ALA A 74 1.98 -14.50 17.61
N GLU A 75 2.22 -13.22 17.31
CA GLU A 75 1.20 -12.17 17.44
C GLU A 75 0.07 -12.34 16.40
N LEU A 76 0.42 -12.66 15.16
CA LEU A 76 -0.56 -12.88 14.10
C LEU A 76 -1.45 -14.11 14.39
N ALA A 77 -0.89 -15.18 14.97
CA ALA A 77 -1.63 -16.38 15.32
C ALA A 77 -2.75 -16.14 16.36
N LYS A 78 -2.63 -15.09 17.19
CA LYS A 78 -3.71 -14.68 18.11
C LYS A 78 -4.92 -14.16 17.36
N MET A 79 -4.72 -13.58 16.19
CA MET A 79 -5.74 -12.89 15.39
C MET A 79 -6.24 -13.70 14.21
N ALA A 80 -5.38 -14.51 13.58
CA ALA A 80 -5.67 -15.17 12.32
C ALA A 80 -5.30 -16.65 12.33
N GLU A 81 -5.90 -17.43 11.44
CA GLU A 81 -5.40 -18.71 11.03
C GLU A 81 -4.34 -18.48 9.95
N ILE A 82 -3.12 -18.96 10.20
CA ILE A 82 -1.97 -18.68 9.34
C ILE A 82 -1.74 -19.85 8.40
N PHE A 83 -1.57 -19.51 7.14
CA PHE A 83 -1.09 -20.38 6.07
C PHE A 83 0.25 -19.86 5.57
N VAL A 84 1.14 -20.75 5.15
CA VAL A 84 2.34 -20.37 4.41
C VAL A 84 2.23 -20.95 3.02
N ALA A 85 2.35 -20.08 2.00
CA ALA A 85 2.39 -20.50 0.61
C ALA A 85 3.72 -20.09 -0.01
N THR A 86 4.57 -21.06 -0.34
CA THR A 86 5.92 -20.81 -0.83
C THR A 86 6.23 -21.60 -2.08
N SER A 87 6.95 -20.95 -3.00
CA SER A 87 7.51 -21.60 -4.19
C SER A 87 8.96 -21.98 -3.89
N VAL A 88 9.25 -23.26 -3.90
CA VAL A 88 10.59 -23.78 -3.62
C VAL A 88 10.92 -24.90 -4.61
N ASP A 89 12.21 -25.07 -4.91
CA ASP A 89 12.68 -26.19 -5.74
C ASP A 89 12.18 -27.51 -5.13
N PRO A 90 11.64 -28.46 -5.92
CA PRO A 90 11.11 -29.73 -5.39
C PRO A 90 12.09 -30.50 -4.50
N PHE A 91 13.39 -30.43 -4.77
CA PHE A 91 14.41 -31.07 -3.93
C PHE A 91 14.59 -30.41 -2.56
N CYS A 92 14.17 -29.17 -2.43
CA CYS A 92 14.25 -28.39 -1.19
C CYS A 92 12.94 -28.39 -0.39
N ALA A 93 11.85 -28.94 -0.93
CA ALA A 93 10.51 -28.84 -0.34
C ALA A 93 10.46 -29.38 1.09
N GLY A 94 11.04 -30.54 1.34
CA GLY A 94 11.09 -31.14 2.70
C GLY A 94 11.84 -30.26 3.70
N GLU A 95 12.98 -29.70 3.30
CA GLU A 95 13.78 -28.84 4.18
C GLU A 95 13.05 -27.52 4.47
N ARG A 96 12.31 -26.97 3.49
CA ARG A 96 11.49 -25.78 3.68
C ARG A 96 10.37 -26.04 4.69
N VAL A 97 9.63 -27.13 4.53
CA VAL A 97 8.57 -27.53 5.47
C VAL A 97 9.13 -27.71 6.88
N ASN A 98 10.23 -28.46 7.01
CA ASN A 98 10.88 -28.68 8.30
C ASN A 98 11.39 -27.38 8.93
N SER A 99 11.89 -26.45 8.13
CA SER A 99 12.34 -25.14 8.60
C SER A 99 11.18 -24.30 9.12
N ILE A 100 10.05 -24.26 8.41
CA ILE A 100 8.85 -23.54 8.85
C ILE A 100 8.34 -24.13 10.18
N ILE A 101 8.15 -25.44 10.27
CA ILE A 101 7.69 -26.12 11.48
C ILE A 101 8.61 -25.86 12.67
N ARG A 102 9.93 -25.89 12.45
CA ARG A 102 10.92 -25.66 13.50
C ARG A 102 10.88 -24.26 14.08
N HIS A 103 10.70 -23.26 13.22
CA HIS A 103 10.83 -21.85 13.63
C HIS A 103 9.50 -21.20 13.98
N PHE A 104 8.39 -21.74 13.50
CA PHE A 104 7.04 -21.15 13.68
C PHE A 104 6.04 -22.20 14.17
N PRO A 105 6.14 -22.61 15.44
CA PRO A 105 5.27 -23.65 16.00
C PRO A 105 3.78 -23.28 16.05
N GLU A 106 3.45 -22.00 15.87
CA GLU A 106 2.07 -21.51 15.79
C GLU A 106 1.40 -21.85 14.45
N ILE A 107 2.17 -22.20 13.42
CA ILE A 107 1.65 -22.58 12.10
C ILE A 107 1.35 -24.07 12.08
N ASN A 108 0.08 -24.40 11.84
CA ASN A 108 -0.29 -25.80 11.64
C ASN A 108 0.47 -26.37 10.42
N PRO A 109 1.18 -27.50 10.54
CA PRO A 109 1.87 -28.12 9.41
C PRO A 109 0.98 -28.38 8.19
N GLU A 110 -0.32 -28.63 8.39
CA GLU A 110 -1.32 -28.83 7.32
C GLU A 110 -1.60 -27.53 6.53
N ASN A 111 -1.25 -26.37 7.08
CA ASN A 111 -1.41 -25.07 6.45
C ASN A 111 -0.17 -24.64 5.64
N ILE A 112 0.82 -25.52 5.44
CA ILE A 112 1.99 -25.26 4.63
C ILE A 112 1.77 -25.75 3.21
N LEU A 113 1.71 -24.81 2.26
CA LEU A 113 1.40 -25.05 0.86
C LEU A 113 2.64 -24.82 0.01
N ILE A 114 3.07 -25.87 -0.71
CA ILE A 114 4.24 -25.80 -1.60
C ILE A 114 3.76 -25.71 -3.05
N GLY A 115 4.12 -24.64 -3.72
CA GLY A 115 3.80 -24.42 -5.13
C GLY A 115 3.82 -22.96 -5.53
N ASN A 116 3.90 -22.72 -6.84
CA ASN A 116 3.99 -21.40 -7.43
C ASN A 116 2.62 -20.81 -7.87
N ARG A 117 1.54 -21.59 -7.73
CA ARG A 117 0.19 -21.20 -8.16
C ARG A 117 -0.59 -20.57 -7.00
N LYS A 118 -0.03 -19.49 -6.42
CA LYS A 118 -0.69 -18.73 -5.35
C LYS A 118 -1.99 -18.05 -5.80
N ASP A 119 -2.17 -17.88 -7.11
CA ASP A 119 -3.39 -17.40 -7.74
C ASP A 119 -4.63 -18.31 -7.51
N LEU A 120 -4.42 -19.58 -7.18
CA LEU A 120 -5.50 -20.52 -6.86
C LEU A 120 -5.97 -20.47 -5.40
N LEU A 121 -5.26 -19.73 -4.55
CA LEU A 121 -5.51 -19.71 -3.12
C LEU A 121 -6.46 -18.58 -2.74
N GLN A 122 -7.52 -18.94 -2.01
CA GLN A 122 -8.47 -17.98 -1.46
C GLN A 122 -8.18 -17.74 0.02
N ALA A 123 -7.99 -16.48 0.39
CA ALA A 123 -7.78 -16.05 1.76
C ALA A 123 -8.35 -14.65 2.00
N ASP A 124 -8.39 -14.24 3.28
CA ASP A 124 -8.72 -12.85 3.58
C ASP A 124 -7.53 -11.94 3.27
N VAL A 125 -6.32 -12.36 3.62
CA VAL A 125 -5.10 -11.57 3.40
C VAL A 125 -4.00 -12.46 2.80
N LEU A 126 -3.25 -11.93 1.84
CA LEU A 126 -1.98 -12.48 1.36
C LEU A 126 -0.88 -11.44 1.62
N LEU A 127 0.22 -11.82 2.27
CA LEU A 127 1.45 -11.04 2.40
C LEU A 127 2.55 -11.69 1.55
N ASP A 128 3.05 -10.97 0.56
CA ASP A 128 4.02 -11.49 -0.42
C ASP A 128 4.91 -10.34 -0.93
N ASP A 129 6.18 -10.61 -1.23
CA ASP A 129 7.10 -9.62 -1.82
C ASP A 129 7.10 -9.63 -3.35
N GLY A 130 6.48 -10.64 -3.96
CA GLY A 130 6.34 -10.80 -5.40
C GLY A 130 5.09 -10.13 -5.96
N VAL A 131 5.22 -9.02 -6.66
CA VAL A 131 4.10 -8.28 -7.28
C VAL A 131 3.21 -9.17 -8.14
N HIS A 132 3.81 -10.10 -8.88
CA HIS A 132 3.08 -11.04 -9.75
C HIS A 132 2.14 -11.98 -8.97
N ASN A 133 2.49 -12.34 -7.74
CA ASN A 133 1.62 -13.12 -6.86
C ASN A 133 0.41 -12.33 -6.39
N LEU A 134 0.58 -11.02 -6.17
CA LEU A 134 -0.49 -10.13 -5.73
C LEU A 134 -1.47 -9.79 -6.86
N THR A 135 -0.96 -9.54 -8.05
CA THR A 135 -1.77 -9.13 -9.22
C THR A 135 -2.83 -10.15 -9.60
N HIS A 136 -2.53 -11.44 -9.43
CA HIS A 136 -3.43 -12.54 -9.77
C HIS A 136 -4.06 -13.19 -8.54
N SER A 137 -3.79 -12.68 -7.34
CA SER A 137 -4.29 -13.25 -6.10
C SER A 137 -5.81 -13.16 -5.98
N GLN A 138 -6.41 -14.21 -5.43
CA GLN A 138 -7.82 -14.23 -5.03
C GLN A 138 -8.01 -13.87 -3.54
N ALA A 139 -6.97 -13.42 -2.86
CA ALA A 139 -7.10 -12.88 -1.52
C ALA A 139 -7.89 -11.56 -1.55
N LYS A 140 -8.75 -11.38 -0.56
CA LYS A 140 -9.53 -10.13 -0.41
C LYS A 140 -8.62 -8.91 -0.27
N TYR A 141 -7.49 -9.08 0.43
CA TYR A 141 -6.46 -8.06 0.65
C TYR A 141 -5.07 -8.60 0.28
N PRO A 142 -4.64 -8.48 -0.98
CA PRO A 142 -3.25 -8.75 -1.36
C PRO A 142 -2.37 -7.60 -0.90
N VAL A 143 -1.36 -7.91 -0.06
CA VAL A 143 -0.46 -6.93 0.57
C VAL A 143 0.96 -7.18 0.11
N LEU A 144 1.61 -6.17 -0.45
CA LEU A 144 3.02 -6.21 -0.85
C LEU A 144 3.93 -6.00 0.37
N TYR A 145 4.85 -6.92 0.58
CA TYR A 145 5.95 -6.69 1.52
C TYR A 145 7.10 -5.98 0.80
N ARG A 146 7.43 -4.75 1.20
CA ARG A 146 8.43 -3.92 0.52
C ARG A 146 9.82 -4.54 0.58
N ARG A 147 10.45 -4.62 -0.60
CA ARG A 147 11.81 -5.09 -0.83
C ARG A 147 12.43 -4.25 -1.94
N PRO A 148 13.78 -4.19 -2.07
CA PRO A 148 14.42 -3.36 -3.09
C PRO A 148 13.96 -3.64 -4.54
N TRP A 149 13.55 -4.86 -4.84
CA TRP A 149 13.10 -5.25 -6.18
C TRP A 149 11.64 -4.91 -6.50
N ASN A 150 10.90 -4.39 -5.53
CA ASN A 150 9.51 -3.97 -5.71
C ASN A 150 9.26 -2.53 -5.24
N GLU A 151 10.32 -1.77 -4.98
CA GLU A 151 10.26 -0.42 -4.42
C GLU A 151 9.45 0.54 -5.30
N ASP A 152 9.62 0.44 -6.63
CA ASP A 152 8.91 1.28 -7.61
C ASP A 152 7.45 0.86 -7.85
N THR A 153 6.97 -0.20 -7.20
CA THR A 153 5.60 -0.67 -7.41
C THR A 153 4.61 0.24 -6.69
N THR A 154 3.73 0.85 -7.46
CA THR A 154 2.66 1.74 -6.98
C THR A 154 1.27 1.14 -7.19
N GLY A 155 0.24 1.70 -6.57
CA GLY A 155 -1.15 1.26 -6.74
C GLY A 155 -1.50 -0.08 -6.09
N VAL A 156 -0.64 -0.60 -5.22
CA VAL A 156 -0.88 -1.81 -4.43
C VAL A 156 -0.83 -1.49 -2.94
N LEU A 157 -1.60 -2.24 -2.16
CA LEU A 157 -1.47 -2.21 -0.72
C LEU A 157 -0.09 -2.75 -0.33
N ALA A 158 0.69 -1.99 0.41
CA ALA A 158 2.04 -2.37 0.79
C ALA A 158 2.35 -2.06 2.25
N VAL A 159 3.25 -2.86 2.82
CA VAL A 159 3.80 -2.67 4.17
C VAL A 159 5.32 -2.85 4.12
N SER A 160 6.04 -2.13 4.98
CA SER A 160 7.49 -2.16 5.02
C SER A 160 8.04 -3.03 6.16
N ASN A 161 7.19 -3.40 7.11
CA ASN A 161 7.57 -4.18 8.28
C ASN A 161 6.36 -4.95 8.86
N TYR A 162 6.65 -5.88 9.77
CA TYR A 162 5.63 -6.71 10.40
C TYR A 162 4.66 -5.93 11.30
N TYR A 163 5.13 -4.85 11.91
CA TYR A 163 4.27 -4.03 12.76
C TYR A 163 3.13 -3.40 11.96
N GLU A 164 3.45 -2.81 10.80
CA GLU A 164 2.46 -2.26 9.88
C GLU A 164 1.45 -3.32 9.43
N PHE A 165 1.93 -4.53 9.11
CA PHE A 165 1.06 -5.62 8.72
C PHE A 165 0.13 -6.06 9.87
N LEU A 166 0.63 -6.19 11.10
CA LEU A 166 -0.20 -6.51 12.26
C LEU A 166 -1.26 -5.43 12.53
N GLN A 167 -0.91 -4.16 12.39
CA GLN A 167 -1.88 -3.06 12.50
C GLN A 167 -2.96 -3.17 11.42
N PHE A 168 -2.56 -3.46 10.19
CA PHE A 168 -3.50 -3.69 9.10
C PHE A 168 -4.47 -4.86 9.41
N VAL A 169 -3.97 -6.01 9.87
CA VAL A 169 -4.80 -7.17 10.22
C VAL A 169 -5.78 -6.82 11.35
N ARG A 170 -5.32 -6.16 12.42
CA ARG A 170 -6.19 -5.69 13.52
C ARG A 170 -7.31 -4.79 13.01
N MET A 171 -6.96 -3.88 12.12
CA MET A 171 -7.92 -2.94 11.55
C MET A 171 -9.02 -3.66 10.76
N ILE A 172 -8.68 -4.62 9.89
CA ILE A 172 -9.69 -5.34 9.11
C ILE A 172 -10.55 -6.27 9.96
N GLN A 173 -10.03 -6.81 11.07
CA GLN A 173 -10.82 -7.58 12.03
C GLN A 173 -11.87 -6.71 12.72
N ASN A 174 -11.47 -5.56 13.22
CA ASN A 174 -12.39 -4.63 13.88
C ASN A 174 -13.52 -4.15 12.95
N LYS A 175 -13.32 -4.23 11.63
CA LYS A 175 -14.34 -3.89 10.61
C LYS A 175 -15.45 -4.93 10.46
N GLU A 176 -15.16 -6.21 10.71
CA GLU A 176 -16.16 -7.28 10.57
C GLU A 176 -17.13 -7.32 11.74
N GLU A 177 -16.74 -6.73 12.89
CA GLU A 177 -17.56 -6.74 14.12
C GLU A 177 -18.52 -5.57 14.28
N THR A 178 -18.37 -4.48 13.51
CA THR A 178 -19.25 -3.31 13.60
C THR A 178 -19.72 -2.85 12.22
N ALA A 179 -21.02 -2.57 12.08
CA ALA A 179 -21.56 -1.73 11.03
C ALA A 179 -21.16 -0.26 11.29
N ALA A 180 -19.86 0.01 11.30
CA ALA A 180 -19.32 1.30 11.66
C ALA A 180 -19.51 2.28 10.50
N LYS A 181 -19.92 3.49 10.83
CA LYS A 181 -19.92 4.63 9.90
C LYS A 181 -18.50 4.90 9.39
N PRO A 182 -18.35 5.41 8.15
CA PRO A 182 -17.03 5.74 7.60
C PRO A 182 -16.26 6.72 8.50
N LYS A 183 -15.00 6.42 8.75
CA LYS A 183 -14.06 7.28 9.50
C LYS A 183 -13.06 7.99 8.62
N ILE A 184 -13.07 7.69 7.33
CA ILE A 184 -12.18 8.26 6.33
C ILE A 184 -13.01 8.69 5.15
N VAL A 185 -12.80 9.92 4.67
CA VAL A 185 -13.42 10.46 3.47
C VAL A 185 -12.35 10.77 2.44
N ALA A 186 -12.33 10.02 1.34
CA ALA A 186 -11.46 10.27 0.20
C ALA A 186 -12.20 11.03 -0.88
N ILE A 187 -11.80 12.27 -1.13
CA ILE A 187 -12.40 13.14 -2.13
C ILE A 187 -11.66 12.96 -3.45
N VAL A 188 -12.37 12.47 -4.45
CA VAL A 188 -11.91 12.25 -5.82
C VAL A 188 -12.68 13.19 -6.77
N GLY A 189 -12.14 13.44 -7.93
CA GLY A 189 -12.84 14.23 -8.97
C GLY A 189 -11.86 14.97 -9.87
N PRO A 190 -12.33 15.51 -10.98
CA PRO A 190 -11.47 16.12 -11.97
C PRO A 190 -10.82 17.41 -11.46
N SER A 191 -9.76 17.82 -12.13
CA SER A 191 -9.11 19.10 -11.87
C SER A 191 -10.14 20.23 -12.03
N GLY A 192 -10.20 21.15 -11.06
CA GLY A 192 -11.19 22.23 -11.07
C GLY A 192 -12.57 21.86 -10.50
N SER A 193 -12.78 20.63 -10.00
CA SER A 193 -14.08 20.23 -9.40
C SER A 193 -14.36 20.79 -8.00
N GLY A 194 -13.39 21.47 -7.36
CA GLY A 194 -13.59 22.10 -6.05
C GLY A 194 -13.16 21.22 -4.85
N LYS A 195 -12.38 20.16 -5.06
CA LYS A 195 -11.89 19.26 -4.00
C LYS A 195 -11.23 20.01 -2.83
N THR A 196 -10.35 20.96 -3.13
CA THR A 196 -9.60 21.73 -2.11
C THR A 196 -10.53 22.58 -1.25
N GLU A 197 -11.57 23.14 -1.86
CA GLU A 197 -12.56 23.95 -1.15
C GLU A 197 -13.39 23.10 -0.20
N VAL A 198 -13.88 21.94 -0.67
CA VAL A 198 -14.62 20.97 0.17
C VAL A 198 -13.76 20.47 1.31
N LEU A 199 -12.49 20.11 1.04
CA LEU A 199 -11.55 19.67 2.07
C LEU A 199 -11.36 20.74 3.16
N SER A 200 -11.15 21.99 2.75
CA SER A 200 -10.93 23.11 3.66
C SER A 200 -12.17 23.39 4.51
N GLU A 201 -13.35 23.35 3.94
CA GLU A 201 -14.60 23.55 4.67
C GLU A 201 -14.86 22.45 5.69
N LEU A 202 -14.66 21.16 5.31
CA LEU A 202 -14.79 20.03 6.23
C LEU A 202 -13.81 20.16 7.41
N GLY A 203 -12.56 20.53 7.15
CA GLY A 203 -11.54 20.68 8.17
C GLY A 203 -11.76 21.87 9.09
N ASN A 204 -12.13 23.02 8.55
CA ASN A 204 -12.24 24.25 9.33
C ASN A 204 -13.53 24.34 10.14
N HIS A 205 -14.65 23.77 9.66
CA HIS A 205 -15.97 24.04 10.22
C HIS A 205 -16.70 22.81 10.73
N TYR A 206 -16.28 21.60 10.37
CA TYR A 206 -17.06 20.40 10.69
C TYR A 206 -16.28 19.32 11.45
N GLY A 207 -15.05 19.62 11.90
CA GLY A 207 -14.26 18.75 12.78
C GLY A 207 -13.65 17.52 12.09
N PHE A 208 -13.67 17.48 10.75
CA PHE A 208 -12.87 16.52 10.00
C PHE A 208 -11.40 16.93 10.06
N ILE A 209 -10.50 15.96 10.08
CA ILE A 209 -9.06 16.23 10.14
C ILE A 209 -8.46 15.98 8.76
N PRO A 210 -7.99 17.03 8.06
CA PRO A 210 -7.28 16.87 6.79
C PRO A 210 -5.99 16.09 6.99
N VAL A 211 -5.82 15.01 6.23
CA VAL A 211 -4.54 14.28 6.16
C VAL A 211 -3.63 15.02 5.19
N ARG A 212 -2.40 15.29 5.63
CA ARG A 212 -1.41 15.98 4.80
C ARG A 212 -0.64 14.97 3.97
N THR A 213 -0.41 15.32 2.71
CA THR A 213 0.42 14.54 1.80
C THR A 213 1.87 15.04 1.89
N TYR A 214 2.82 14.15 1.99
CA TYR A 214 4.25 14.48 1.87
C TYR A 214 4.58 14.75 0.42
N THR A 215 5.40 15.77 0.15
CA THR A 215 5.76 16.13 -1.23
C THR A 215 7.13 16.79 -1.31
N THR A 216 7.84 16.52 -2.42
CA THR A 216 9.09 17.19 -2.77
C THR A 216 8.88 18.53 -3.46
N ARG A 217 7.63 18.91 -3.71
CA ARG A 217 7.26 20.18 -4.32
C ARG A 217 7.78 21.36 -3.49
N GLN A 218 8.16 22.43 -4.17
CA GLN A 218 8.53 23.68 -3.47
C GLN A 218 7.36 24.21 -2.65
N PRO A 219 7.63 24.69 -1.42
CA PRO A 219 6.59 25.22 -0.54
C PRO A 219 5.80 26.36 -1.20
N ASP A 220 4.47 26.22 -1.19
CA ASP A 220 3.54 27.25 -1.61
C ASP A 220 2.63 27.62 -0.42
N ILE A 221 2.65 28.86 -0.02
CA ILE A 221 1.87 29.38 1.13
C ILE A 221 0.37 29.06 0.98
N ARG A 222 -0.16 29.05 -0.24
CA ARG A 222 -1.58 28.74 -0.51
C ARG A 222 -1.96 27.30 -0.17
N HIS A 223 -0.99 26.40 -0.21
CA HIS A 223 -1.18 24.96 -0.01
C HIS A 223 -0.47 24.40 1.22
N ALA A 224 0.17 25.27 2.02
CA ALA A 224 0.97 24.87 3.18
C ALA A 224 0.22 24.00 4.21
N LYS A 225 -1.10 24.17 4.31
CA LYS A 225 -1.93 23.38 5.25
C LYS A 225 -2.19 21.95 4.78
N ASN A 226 -1.99 21.64 3.50
CA ASN A 226 -2.37 20.37 2.90
C ASN A 226 -1.16 19.43 2.66
N TYR A 227 0.06 19.97 2.79
CA TYR A 227 1.28 19.23 2.46
C TYR A 227 2.31 19.30 3.59
N HIS A 228 3.07 18.21 3.71
CA HIS A 228 4.37 18.18 4.36
C HIS A 228 5.42 18.32 3.27
N PHE A 229 6.08 19.48 3.19
CA PHE A 229 7.15 19.72 2.22
C PHE A 229 8.45 19.15 2.77
N ILE A 230 9.04 18.21 2.04
CA ILE A 230 10.29 17.55 2.37
C ILE A 230 11.19 17.54 1.14
N ASN A 231 12.49 17.38 1.32
CA ASN A 231 13.41 17.24 0.19
C ASN A 231 13.36 15.81 -0.38
N LYS A 232 14.06 15.57 -1.50
CA LYS A 232 14.05 14.26 -2.16
C LYS A 232 14.73 13.18 -1.31
N GLU A 233 15.79 13.52 -0.62
CA GLU A 233 16.53 12.64 0.27
C GLU A 233 15.65 12.19 1.43
N GLU A 234 14.96 13.13 2.08
CA GLU A 234 13.99 12.83 3.15
C GLU A 234 12.83 11.98 2.63
N PHE A 235 12.35 12.23 1.40
CA PHE A 235 11.29 11.45 0.79
C PHE A 235 11.73 10.01 0.55
N GLU A 236 12.95 9.81 0.02
CA GLU A 236 13.53 8.48 -0.19
C GLU A 236 13.68 7.70 1.11
N GLU A 237 14.16 8.33 2.18
CA GLU A 237 14.24 7.70 3.52
C GLU A 237 12.87 7.29 4.06
N MET A 238 11.83 8.06 3.74
CA MET A 238 10.45 7.80 4.18
C MET A 238 9.65 6.89 3.24
N THR A 239 10.15 6.55 2.05
CA THR A 239 9.41 5.80 1.02
C THR A 239 8.73 4.55 1.58
N ASN A 240 9.42 3.84 2.47
CA ASN A 240 8.91 2.64 3.12
C ASN A 240 7.79 2.90 4.16
N THR A 241 7.51 4.15 4.49
CA THR A 241 6.41 4.53 5.40
C THR A 241 5.16 4.98 4.65
N PHE A 242 5.30 5.24 3.36
CA PHE A 242 4.17 5.65 2.53
C PHE A 242 3.37 4.44 2.04
N PHE A 243 2.11 4.52 2.27
CA PHE A 243 1.11 3.54 1.85
C PHE A 243 0.80 3.68 0.34
N GLU A 244 0.92 4.90 -0.18
CA GLU A 244 0.77 5.24 -1.59
C GLU A 244 1.76 6.34 -1.94
N THR A 245 2.41 6.19 -3.09
CA THR A 245 3.28 7.21 -3.66
C THR A 245 2.88 7.48 -5.11
N SER A 246 2.97 8.72 -5.51
CA SER A 246 2.71 9.15 -6.89
C SER A 246 3.69 10.21 -7.34
N THR A 247 3.89 10.32 -8.65
CA THR A 247 4.71 11.37 -9.25
C THR A 247 3.83 12.23 -10.15
N TYR A 248 3.91 13.54 -9.96
CA TYR A 248 3.18 14.50 -10.78
C TYR A 248 4.06 15.72 -11.06
N ALA A 249 4.21 16.07 -12.34
CA ALA A 249 5.04 17.19 -12.80
C ALA A 249 6.51 17.15 -12.28
N GLY A 250 7.08 15.94 -12.15
CA GLY A 250 8.45 15.72 -11.68
C GLY A 250 8.63 15.81 -10.16
N GLU A 251 7.53 16.04 -9.42
CA GLU A 251 7.52 16.07 -7.97
C GLU A 251 6.88 14.79 -7.41
N TRP A 252 7.35 14.36 -6.25
CA TRP A 252 6.88 13.16 -5.58
C TRP A 252 5.85 13.50 -4.50
N PHE A 253 4.89 12.60 -4.34
CA PHE A 253 3.83 12.70 -3.35
C PHE A 253 3.72 11.37 -2.61
N GLY A 254 3.58 11.41 -1.29
CA GLY A 254 3.46 10.23 -0.46
C GLY A 254 2.40 10.40 0.62
N LEU A 255 1.62 9.37 0.86
CA LEU A 255 0.61 9.32 1.91
C LEU A 255 1.04 8.34 3.00
N ASN A 256 1.19 8.85 4.22
CA ASN A 256 1.59 8.02 5.36
C ASN A 256 0.36 7.43 6.06
N ALA A 257 0.28 6.11 6.13
CA ALA A 257 -0.82 5.42 6.79
C ALA A 257 -0.91 5.74 8.30
N ASN A 258 0.21 5.98 8.96
CA ASN A 258 0.23 6.30 10.39
C ASN A 258 -0.51 7.59 10.70
N ASP A 259 -0.46 8.60 9.81
CA ASP A 259 -1.19 9.85 10.01
C ASP A 259 -2.71 9.61 10.01
N ILE A 260 -3.19 8.73 9.11
CA ILE A 260 -4.60 8.33 9.09
C ILE A 260 -4.98 7.57 10.36
N TYR A 261 -4.14 6.61 10.77
CA TYR A 261 -4.40 5.82 11.99
C TYR A 261 -4.46 6.67 13.24
N GLN A 262 -3.57 7.65 13.39
CA GLN A 262 -3.60 8.57 14.53
C GLN A 262 -4.92 9.33 14.62
N ILE A 263 -5.44 9.79 13.48
CA ILE A 263 -6.70 10.54 13.40
C ILE A 263 -7.89 9.64 13.80
N ILE A 264 -8.00 8.46 13.19
CA ILE A 264 -9.15 7.58 13.43
C ILE A 264 -9.11 6.95 14.83
N ASN A 265 -7.93 6.66 15.38
CA ASN A 265 -7.75 6.17 16.74
C ASN A 265 -8.07 7.24 17.79
N ALA A 266 -7.94 8.53 17.45
CA ALA A 266 -8.41 9.64 18.26
C ALA A 266 -9.94 9.87 18.19
N GLY A 267 -10.68 8.98 17.49
CA GLY A 267 -12.12 9.08 17.32
C GLY A 267 -12.55 10.20 16.37
N LYS A 268 -11.64 10.65 15.48
CA LYS A 268 -11.90 11.70 14.49
C LYS A 268 -12.09 11.11 13.11
N ILE A 269 -12.65 11.88 12.19
CA ILE A 269 -12.83 11.51 10.79
C ILE A 269 -11.68 12.13 9.98
N ALA A 270 -10.91 11.28 9.31
CA ALA A 270 -9.87 11.73 8.40
C ALA A 270 -10.48 12.14 7.06
N VAL A 271 -10.02 13.23 6.47
CA VAL A 271 -10.42 13.63 5.12
C VAL A 271 -9.20 13.95 4.27
N LEU A 272 -9.19 13.47 3.02
CA LEU A 272 -8.07 13.64 2.11
C LEU A 272 -8.53 13.75 0.67
N MET A 273 -7.69 14.39 -0.17
CA MET A 273 -7.88 14.44 -1.61
C MET A 273 -6.94 13.44 -2.27
N LEU A 274 -7.49 12.61 -3.13
CA LEU A 274 -6.73 11.60 -3.88
C LEU A 274 -7.11 11.62 -5.37
N ASP A 275 -6.23 11.07 -6.17
CA ASP A 275 -6.65 10.56 -7.47
C ASP A 275 -7.42 9.23 -7.31
N VAL A 276 -7.89 8.69 -8.40
CA VAL A 276 -8.68 7.44 -8.37
C VAL A 276 -7.84 6.25 -7.89
N ASN A 277 -6.55 6.19 -8.23
CA ASN A 277 -5.67 5.08 -7.85
C ASN A 277 -5.41 5.10 -6.33
N GLY A 278 -5.12 6.28 -5.78
CA GLY A 278 -4.99 6.47 -4.35
C GLY A 278 -6.27 6.15 -3.59
N ALA A 279 -7.44 6.51 -4.13
CA ALA A 279 -8.72 6.18 -3.52
C ALA A 279 -9.01 4.68 -3.54
N ILE A 280 -8.69 3.98 -4.64
CA ILE A 280 -8.81 2.52 -4.74
C ILE A 280 -7.86 1.85 -3.74
N ALA A 281 -6.61 2.30 -3.67
CA ALA A 281 -5.64 1.79 -2.73
C ALA A 281 -6.10 1.99 -1.28
N LEU A 282 -6.58 3.19 -0.93
CA LEU A 282 -7.12 3.51 0.39
C LEU A 282 -8.35 2.64 0.72
N LYS A 283 -9.25 2.47 -0.25
CA LYS A 283 -10.44 1.62 -0.10
C LYS A 283 -10.10 0.15 0.14
N ARG A 284 -9.06 -0.37 -0.51
CA ARG A 284 -8.55 -1.73 -0.26
C ARG A 284 -8.06 -1.90 1.18
N VAL A 285 -7.40 -0.88 1.73
CA VAL A 285 -6.89 -0.89 3.12
C VAL A 285 -8.03 -0.77 4.12
N PHE A 286 -8.85 0.25 3.97
CA PHE A 286 -9.80 0.67 4.98
C PHE A 286 -11.23 0.15 4.73
N GLY A 287 -11.50 -0.48 3.58
CA GLY A 287 -12.80 -1.10 3.27
C GLY A 287 -13.97 -0.15 3.51
N LYS A 288 -14.95 -0.59 4.32
CA LYS A 288 -16.16 0.19 4.64
C LYS A 288 -15.90 1.43 5.50
N GLU A 289 -14.78 1.50 6.21
CA GLU A 289 -14.41 2.72 6.96
C GLU A 289 -13.97 3.87 6.06
N CYS A 290 -13.65 3.60 4.79
CA CYS A 290 -13.32 4.59 3.79
C CYS A 290 -14.53 4.83 2.88
N LEU A 291 -15.05 6.03 2.91
CA LEU A 291 -16.03 6.55 1.95
C LEU A 291 -15.29 7.29 0.84
N THR A 292 -15.41 6.78 -0.39
CA THR A 292 -14.87 7.47 -1.57
C THR A 292 -15.96 8.31 -2.19
N VAL A 293 -15.70 9.62 -2.30
CA VAL A 293 -16.64 10.64 -2.77
C VAL A 293 -16.13 11.24 -4.07
N TYR A 294 -16.83 11.00 -5.16
CA TYR A 294 -16.53 11.65 -6.42
C TYR A 294 -17.25 13.01 -6.52
N LEU A 295 -16.49 14.09 -6.71
CA LEU A 295 -17.04 15.42 -6.96
C LEU A 295 -17.24 15.64 -8.46
N LYS A 296 -18.47 15.51 -8.89
CA LYS A 296 -18.89 15.79 -10.26
C LYS A 296 -19.06 17.29 -10.48
N ARG A 297 -18.51 17.80 -11.57
CA ARG A 297 -18.69 19.17 -12.00
C ARG A 297 -18.68 19.23 -13.52
N ASN A 298 -19.43 20.17 -14.09
CA ASN A 298 -19.46 20.37 -15.53
C ASN A 298 -18.05 20.67 -16.07
N LYS A 299 -17.70 20.08 -17.22
CA LYS A 299 -16.36 20.23 -17.84
C LYS A 299 -16.00 21.68 -18.09
N ARG A 300 -16.97 22.48 -18.57
CA ARG A 300 -16.77 23.92 -18.80
C ARG A 300 -16.38 24.64 -17.53
N ASP A 301 -17.05 24.35 -16.42
CA ASP A 301 -16.76 24.97 -15.12
C ASP A 301 -15.43 24.53 -14.54
N CYS A 302 -15.02 23.27 -14.79
CA CYS A 302 -13.67 22.78 -14.47
C CYS A 302 -12.61 23.54 -15.25
N ILE A 303 -12.78 23.71 -16.56
CA ILE A 303 -11.88 24.48 -17.42
C ILE A 303 -11.76 25.93 -16.92
N TRP A 304 -12.88 26.60 -16.65
CA TRP A 304 -12.85 27.95 -16.09
C TRP A 304 -12.11 28.03 -14.77
N SER A 305 -12.31 27.04 -13.89
CA SER A 305 -11.60 26.96 -12.62
C SER A 305 -10.09 26.75 -12.80
N ILE A 306 -9.67 25.98 -13.81
CA ILE A 306 -8.25 25.78 -14.13
C ILE A 306 -7.65 27.08 -14.69
N LEU A 307 -8.31 27.70 -15.65
CA LEU A 307 -7.85 28.94 -16.29
C LEU A 307 -7.75 30.11 -15.31
N SER A 308 -8.60 30.14 -14.28
CA SER A 308 -8.54 31.18 -13.24
C SER A 308 -7.34 31.06 -12.28
N ARG A 309 -6.59 29.97 -12.36
CA ARG A 309 -5.40 29.77 -11.56
C ARG A 309 -4.20 30.34 -12.29
N ASN A 310 -3.26 30.91 -11.55
CA ASN A 310 -2.02 31.40 -12.12
C ASN A 310 -1.01 30.25 -12.32
N LEU A 311 -1.31 29.35 -13.27
CA LEU A 311 -0.51 28.19 -13.63
C LEU A 311 0.34 28.51 -14.87
N SER A 312 1.42 27.73 -15.09
CA SER A 312 2.13 27.75 -16.36
C SER A 312 1.20 27.28 -17.50
N LEU A 313 1.53 27.67 -18.74
CA LEU A 313 0.78 27.21 -19.91
C LEU A 313 0.77 25.68 -20.02
N GLU A 314 1.94 25.09 -19.81
CA GLU A 314 2.17 23.64 -19.85
C GLU A 314 1.32 22.88 -18.82
N GLU A 315 1.31 23.36 -17.58
CA GLU A 315 0.47 22.79 -16.52
C GLU A 315 -1.02 22.97 -16.80
N THR A 316 -1.42 24.11 -17.34
CA THR A 316 -2.81 24.40 -17.73
C THR A 316 -3.31 23.45 -18.80
N VAL A 317 -2.50 23.24 -19.87
CA VAL A 317 -2.83 22.34 -20.96
C VAL A 317 -2.92 20.88 -20.44
N SER A 318 -1.91 20.42 -19.69
CA SER A 318 -1.90 19.07 -19.12
C SER A 318 -3.15 18.78 -18.28
N ARG A 319 -3.59 19.74 -17.46
CA ARG A 319 -4.79 19.59 -16.61
C ARG A 319 -6.11 19.60 -17.41
N ILE A 320 -6.15 20.31 -18.53
CA ILE A 320 -7.33 20.32 -19.40
C ILE A 320 -7.43 19.03 -20.20
N ASP A 321 -6.29 18.53 -20.69
CA ASP A 321 -6.21 17.28 -21.46
C ASP A 321 -6.59 16.05 -20.63
N SER A 322 -6.27 16.04 -19.32
CA SER A 322 -6.62 14.95 -18.41
C SER A 322 -8.10 14.90 -18.03
N LEU A 323 -8.87 15.97 -18.23
CA LEU A 323 -10.25 16.09 -17.72
C LEU A 323 -11.17 14.96 -18.22
N ASP A 324 -11.10 14.58 -19.49
CA ASP A 324 -12.00 13.55 -20.05
C ASP A 324 -11.73 12.17 -19.46
N ALA A 325 -10.48 11.88 -19.12
CA ALA A 325 -10.10 10.65 -18.42
C ALA A 325 -10.53 10.72 -16.94
N GLU A 326 -10.27 11.84 -16.27
CA GLU A 326 -10.64 12.03 -14.86
C GLU A 326 -12.16 11.99 -14.64
N MET A 327 -12.96 12.44 -15.61
CA MET A 327 -14.43 12.43 -15.54
C MET A 327 -15.04 11.01 -15.60
N LYS A 328 -14.30 10.03 -16.09
CA LYS A 328 -14.74 8.63 -16.12
C LYS A 328 -14.55 7.91 -14.79
N ASN A 329 -13.84 8.51 -13.84
CA ASN A 329 -13.50 7.89 -12.57
C ASN A 329 -14.68 7.87 -11.56
N GLU A 330 -15.83 8.37 -11.93
CA GLU A 330 -17.06 8.38 -11.13
C GLU A 330 -17.46 6.97 -10.69
N GLU A 331 -17.33 5.98 -11.57
CA GLU A 331 -17.73 4.58 -11.33
C GLU A 331 -16.89 3.85 -10.26
N PHE A 332 -15.71 4.38 -9.92
CA PHE A 332 -14.80 3.78 -8.93
C PHE A 332 -15.03 4.30 -7.50
N CYS A 333 -15.99 5.22 -7.31
CA CYS A 333 -16.30 5.83 -6.02
C CYS A 333 -17.62 5.31 -5.44
N ASP A 334 -17.73 5.30 -4.11
CA ASP A 334 -18.95 4.84 -3.41
C ASP A 334 -20.15 5.74 -3.68
N ILE A 335 -19.90 7.07 -3.70
CA ILE A 335 -20.93 8.06 -3.98
C ILE A 335 -20.40 9.13 -4.95
N CYS A 336 -21.32 9.63 -5.78
CA CYS A 336 -21.08 10.75 -6.66
C CYS A 336 -21.93 11.95 -6.22
N ILE A 337 -21.30 13.11 -6.02
CA ILE A 337 -21.98 14.33 -5.59
C ILE A 337 -21.72 15.45 -6.59
N GLU A 338 -22.77 16.05 -7.09
CA GLU A 338 -22.66 17.21 -7.97
C GLU A 338 -22.26 18.45 -7.19
N ASN A 339 -21.09 19.02 -7.48
CA ASN A 339 -20.55 20.18 -6.77
C ASN A 339 -21.01 21.49 -7.43
N ASN A 340 -22.30 21.79 -7.28
CA ASN A 340 -22.88 23.10 -7.64
C ASN A 340 -22.77 24.11 -6.49
N ARG A 341 -22.76 23.61 -5.24
CA ARG A 341 -22.58 24.39 -4.01
C ARG A 341 -21.83 23.50 -2.99
N VAL A 342 -20.76 23.99 -2.42
CA VAL A 342 -19.97 23.29 -1.42
C VAL A 342 -20.81 22.84 -0.22
N SER A 343 -21.79 23.68 0.21
CA SER A 343 -22.67 23.31 1.32
C SER A 343 -23.49 22.04 1.08
N ASN A 344 -23.89 21.76 -0.17
CA ASN A 344 -24.65 20.55 -0.50
C ASN A 344 -23.73 19.32 -0.43
N VAL A 345 -22.48 19.45 -0.89
CA VAL A 345 -21.47 18.40 -0.79
C VAL A 345 -21.19 18.04 0.67
N ILE A 346 -20.98 19.06 1.49
CA ILE A 346 -20.74 18.91 2.93
C ILE A 346 -21.93 18.19 3.61
N ALA A 347 -23.15 18.63 3.33
CA ALA A 347 -24.34 18.03 3.91
C ALA A 347 -24.43 16.52 3.59
N LYS A 348 -24.16 16.15 2.34
CA LYS A 348 -24.19 14.75 1.91
C LYS A 348 -23.07 13.90 2.57
N ILE A 349 -21.85 14.42 2.63
CA ILE A 349 -20.73 13.73 3.31
C ILE A 349 -21.06 13.52 4.79
N LYS A 350 -21.64 14.51 5.46
CA LYS A 350 -22.04 14.39 6.87
C LYS A 350 -23.14 13.34 7.09
N GLU A 351 -24.13 13.25 6.20
CA GLU A 351 -25.18 12.25 6.25
C GLU A 351 -24.59 10.81 6.24
N GLU A 352 -23.55 10.60 5.45
CA GLU A 352 -22.89 9.27 5.32
C GLU A 352 -21.91 8.96 6.47
N THR A 353 -21.40 9.99 7.18
CA THR A 353 -20.30 9.80 8.15
C THR A 353 -20.68 10.09 9.60
N LEU A 354 -21.67 10.91 9.86
CA LEU A 354 -22.15 11.31 11.20
C LEU A 354 -23.56 10.77 11.48
#